data_93baf689e97e37ab14f350f6e1e88530
#
_entry.id   93baf689e97e37ab14f350f6e1e88530
#
_cell.length_a   1.000
_cell.length_b   1.000
_cell.length_c   1.000
_cell.angle_alpha   90.00
_cell.angle_beta   90.00
_cell.angle_gamma   90.00
#
_symmetry.space_group_name_H-M   'P 1'
#
loop_
_entity.id
_entity.type
_entity.pdbx_description
1 polymer ?
#
loop_
_entity_poly.entity_id
_entity_poly.type
_entity_poly.pdbx_seq_one_letter_code
_entity_poly.pdbx_strand_id
1 'polypeptide(L)'
;FGGKKNLYQEVLYTEAEKFLKLQDKIRQQPGSPLTKLRTYVDGIAEMQQQNPYNIHLIYRELLTPQPMFENYVRSKLYCIHQFMTELVEEAIACGEIVADIKATHVAFTMEGIIMFFFLMHSHICELGNFKNGAELDYLLQALNTYLASLSKK
;
A
#
# COMPACT_ATOMS: atom_id res chain seq x y z
N PHE A 1 -14.38 19.13 17.93
CA PHE A 1 -14.32 17.73 17.45
C PHE A 1 -15.22 16.74 18.22
N GLY A 2 -15.94 17.13 19.28
CA GLY A 2 -16.89 16.23 19.98
C GLY A 2 -16.27 15.00 20.68
N GLY A 3 -14.97 15.04 21.01
CA GLY A 3 -14.25 14.01 21.78
C GLY A 3 -13.22 13.20 20.97
N LYS A 4 -12.43 12.39 21.70
CA LYS A 4 -11.33 11.58 21.11
C LYS A 4 -11.78 10.65 19.98
N LYS A 5 -13.01 10.13 20.06
CA LYS A 5 -13.58 9.22 19.07
C LYS A 5 -13.78 9.91 17.72
N ASN A 6 -14.35 11.10 17.73
CA ASN A 6 -14.63 11.86 16.51
C ASN A 6 -13.32 12.34 15.86
N LEU A 7 -12.35 12.76 16.68
CA LEU A 7 -11.02 13.12 16.19
C LEU A 7 -10.33 11.92 15.51
N TYR A 8 -10.38 10.75 16.14
CA TYR A 8 -9.82 9.53 15.57
C TYR A 8 -10.48 9.17 14.22
N GLN A 9 -11.81 9.25 14.18
CA GLN A 9 -12.58 9.00 12.96
C GLN A 9 -12.19 9.96 11.83
N GLU A 10 -12.07 11.24 12.14
CA GLU A 10 -11.70 12.28 11.18
C GLU A 10 -10.29 12.01 10.59
N VAL A 11 -9.33 11.68 11.46
CA VAL A 11 -7.97 11.34 11.00
C VAL A 11 -7.98 10.09 10.14
N LEU A 12 -8.69 9.03 10.56
CA LEU A 12 -8.79 7.79 9.77
C LEU A 12 -9.37 8.05 8.37
N TYR A 13 -10.44 8.83 8.29
CA TYR A 13 -11.10 9.14 7.02
C TYR A 13 -10.23 9.99 6.13
N THR A 14 -9.58 11.01 6.69
CA THR A 14 -8.66 11.88 5.95
C THR A 14 -7.48 11.10 5.36
N GLU A 15 -6.91 10.18 6.14
CA GLU A 15 -5.78 9.36 5.66
C GLU A 15 -6.24 8.33 4.61
N ALA A 16 -7.37 7.67 4.82
CA ALA A 16 -7.91 6.74 3.83
C ALA A 16 -8.23 7.43 2.49
N GLU A 17 -8.76 8.66 2.53
CA GLU A 17 -9.01 9.42 1.32
C GLU A 17 -7.75 9.76 0.52
N LYS A 18 -6.59 9.91 1.16
CA LYS A 18 -5.32 10.11 0.44
C LYS A 18 -4.97 8.91 -0.43
N PHE A 19 -5.17 7.69 0.09
CA PHE A 19 -4.98 6.47 -0.69
C PHE A 19 -5.94 6.41 -1.89
N LEU A 20 -7.22 6.71 -1.67
CA LEU A 20 -8.21 6.70 -2.75
C LEU A 20 -7.89 7.75 -3.83
N LYS A 21 -7.49 8.95 -3.45
CA LYS A 21 -7.05 9.99 -4.39
C LYS A 21 -5.80 9.59 -5.17
N LEU A 22 -4.85 8.91 -4.51
CA LEU A 22 -3.67 8.36 -5.19
C LEU A 22 -4.07 7.32 -6.23
N GLN A 23 -4.99 6.40 -5.89
CA GLN A 23 -5.52 5.40 -6.81
C GLN A 23 -6.19 6.05 -8.02
N ASP A 24 -7.07 7.02 -7.80
CA ASP A 24 -7.76 7.74 -8.89
C ASP A 24 -6.78 8.46 -9.81
N LYS A 25 -5.76 9.11 -9.25
CA LYS A 25 -4.68 9.74 -10.01
C LYS A 25 -3.96 8.72 -10.90
N ILE A 26 -3.63 7.56 -10.36
CA ILE A 26 -2.89 6.51 -11.08
C ILE A 26 -3.76 5.87 -12.17
N ARG A 27 -5.04 5.66 -11.92
CA ARG A 27 -5.98 5.13 -12.95
C ARG A 27 -5.98 6.03 -14.19
N GLN A 28 -5.89 7.35 -14.01
CA GLN A 28 -5.92 8.35 -15.09
C GLN A 28 -4.57 8.55 -15.79
N GLN A 29 -3.48 8.09 -15.21
CA GLN A 29 -2.14 8.24 -15.80
C GLN A 29 -1.94 7.28 -16.98
N PRO A 30 -1.22 7.71 -18.05
CA PRO A 30 -0.76 6.80 -19.07
C PRO A 30 0.33 5.88 -18.49
N GLY A 31 0.47 4.70 -19.07
CA GLY A 31 1.50 3.75 -18.69
C GLY A 31 0.98 2.32 -18.58
N SER A 32 1.89 1.37 -18.56
CA SER A 32 1.54 -0.03 -18.38
C SER A 32 1.07 -0.33 -16.98
N PRO A 33 0.26 -1.38 -16.76
CA PRO A 33 -0.20 -1.79 -15.44
C PRO A 33 0.93 -1.97 -14.43
N LEU A 34 2.03 -2.58 -14.83
CA LEU A 34 3.21 -2.75 -13.97
C LEU A 34 3.87 -1.41 -13.60
N THR A 35 3.92 -0.45 -14.53
CA THR A 35 4.39 0.91 -14.25
C THR A 35 3.47 1.62 -13.26
N LYS A 36 2.16 1.50 -13.43
CA LYS A 36 1.16 2.06 -12.51
C LYS A 36 1.29 1.47 -11.11
N LEU A 37 1.51 0.16 -11.02
CA LEU A 37 1.72 -0.54 -9.75
C LEU A 37 2.96 -0.01 -9.02
N ARG A 38 4.07 0.19 -9.72
CA ARG A 38 5.29 0.81 -9.15
C ARG A 38 5.02 2.24 -8.68
N THR A 39 4.37 3.04 -9.52
CA THR A 39 4.00 4.43 -9.15
C THR A 39 3.10 4.48 -7.91
N TYR A 40 2.22 3.49 -7.73
CA TYR A 40 1.39 3.38 -6.53
C TYR A 40 2.23 3.12 -5.28
N VAL A 41 3.20 2.22 -5.37
CA VAL A 41 4.13 1.93 -4.26
C VAL A 41 4.97 3.16 -3.91
N ASP A 42 5.51 3.86 -4.91
CA ASP A 42 6.25 5.11 -4.70
C ASP A 42 5.38 6.16 -3.99
N GLY A 43 4.13 6.32 -4.42
CA GLY A 43 3.17 7.23 -3.79
C GLY A 43 2.85 6.88 -2.34
N ILE A 44 2.73 5.58 -1.99
CA ILE A 44 2.58 5.13 -0.60
C ILE A 44 3.83 5.50 0.22
N ALA A 45 5.03 5.28 -0.32
CA ALA A 45 6.27 5.63 0.34
C ALA A 45 6.39 7.14 0.60
N GLU A 46 6.01 7.98 -0.36
CA GLU A 46 5.95 9.44 -0.19
C GLU A 46 4.94 9.86 0.90
N MET A 47 3.75 9.26 0.92
CA MET A 47 2.74 9.51 1.96
C MET A 47 3.27 9.18 3.35
N GLN A 48 4.02 8.10 3.48
CA GLN A 48 4.66 7.68 4.72
C GLN A 48 5.72 8.68 5.20
N GLN A 49 6.54 9.20 4.30
CA GLN A 49 7.54 10.23 4.66
C GLN A 49 6.89 11.50 5.20
N GLN A 50 5.74 11.89 4.63
CA GLN A 50 5.03 13.09 5.05
C GLN A 50 4.36 12.94 6.41
N ASN A 51 3.82 11.75 6.73
CA ASN A 51 3.09 11.48 7.97
C ASN A 51 3.29 10.04 8.46
N PRO A 52 4.43 9.72 9.06
CA PRO A 52 4.80 8.35 9.43
C PRO A 52 3.83 7.69 10.44
N TYR A 53 3.15 8.48 11.27
CA TYR A 53 2.21 7.93 12.26
C TYR A 53 0.82 7.63 11.69
N ASN A 54 0.40 8.29 10.63
CA ASN A 54 -0.97 8.21 10.14
C ASN A 54 -1.22 6.91 9.36
N ILE A 55 -0.21 6.40 8.67
CA ILE A 55 -0.32 5.14 7.93
C ILE A 55 -0.50 3.94 8.87
N HIS A 56 0.10 3.99 10.06
CA HIS A 56 -0.11 2.98 11.12
C HIS A 56 -1.58 2.89 11.54
N LEU A 57 -2.30 4.02 11.49
CA LEU A 57 -3.72 4.06 11.80
C LEU A 57 -4.53 3.21 10.81
N ILE A 58 -4.25 3.35 9.51
CA ILE A 58 -4.90 2.58 8.45
C ILE A 58 -4.62 1.08 8.63
N TYR A 59 -3.36 0.70 8.82
CA TYR A 59 -3.01 -0.71 8.99
C TYR A 59 -3.59 -1.32 10.26
N ARG A 60 -3.67 -0.55 11.35
CA ARG A 60 -4.31 -1.02 12.57
C ARG A 60 -5.78 -1.34 12.35
N GLU A 61 -6.52 -0.47 11.66
CA GLU A 61 -7.93 -0.71 11.36
C GLU A 61 -8.13 -1.85 10.34
N LEU A 62 -7.21 -2.05 9.41
CA LEU A 62 -7.24 -3.21 8.51
C LEU A 62 -7.00 -4.53 9.26
N LEU A 63 -6.09 -4.55 10.23
CA LEU A 63 -5.76 -5.76 11.01
C LEU A 63 -6.78 -6.07 12.10
N THR A 64 -7.26 -5.03 12.79
CA THR A 64 -8.15 -5.17 13.95
C THR A 64 -9.14 -4.02 13.96
N PRO A 65 -10.15 -4.04 13.06
CA PRO A 65 -11.11 -2.95 12.96
C PRO A 65 -11.90 -2.80 14.25
N GLN A 66 -12.01 -1.57 14.73
CA GLN A 66 -12.94 -1.27 15.82
C GLN A 66 -14.37 -1.47 15.32
N PRO A 67 -15.29 -2.04 16.14
CA PRO A 67 -16.65 -2.37 15.69
C PRO A 67 -17.38 -1.22 15.00
N MET A 68 -17.12 0.02 15.45
CA MET A 68 -17.71 1.23 14.90
C MET A 68 -17.21 1.59 13.49
N PHE A 69 -16.04 1.09 13.07
CA PHE A 69 -15.44 1.35 11.76
C PHE A 69 -15.50 0.17 10.82
N GLU A 70 -16.05 -0.97 11.23
CA GLU A 70 -16.06 -2.19 10.42
C GLU A 70 -16.66 -1.98 9.02
N ASN A 71 -17.80 -1.30 8.94
CA ASN A 71 -18.42 -0.99 7.64
C ASN A 71 -17.56 -0.03 6.80
N TYR A 72 -16.89 0.93 7.43
CA TYR A 72 -15.98 1.83 6.74
C TYR A 72 -14.75 1.09 6.21
N VAL A 73 -14.16 0.22 7.01
CA VAL A 73 -13.02 -0.64 6.60
C VAL A 73 -13.41 -1.47 5.39
N ARG A 74 -14.56 -2.17 5.45
CA ARG A 74 -15.05 -3.00 4.33
C ARG A 74 -15.33 -2.19 3.07
N SER A 75 -15.93 -1.01 3.18
CA SER A 75 -16.36 -0.22 2.03
C SER A 75 -15.28 0.66 1.42
N LYS A 76 -14.28 1.06 2.19
CA LYS A 76 -13.27 2.03 1.76
C LYS A 76 -11.85 1.49 1.80
N LEU A 77 -11.44 0.83 2.88
CA LEU A 77 -10.07 0.35 2.99
C LEU A 77 -9.83 -0.91 2.17
N TYR A 78 -10.82 -1.77 1.99
CA TYR A 78 -10.68 -2.93 1.09
C TYR A 78 -10.49 -2.52 -0.38
N CYS A 79 -10.89 -1.31 -0.78
CA CYS A 79 -10.60 -0.78 -2.10
C CYS A 79 -9.08 -0.66 -2.36
N ILE A 80 -8.27 -0.55 -1.30
CA ILE A 80 -6.79 -0.51 -1.42
C ILE A 80 -6.29 -1.83 -2.00
N HIS A 81 -6.73 -2.95 -1.43
CA HIS A 81 -6.40 -4.29 -1.92
C HIS A 81 -6.96 -4.54 -3.32
N GLN A 82 -8.21 -4.19 -3.53
CA GLN A 82 -8.87 -4.37 -4.82
C GLN A 82 -8.14 -3.63 -5.94
N PHE A 83 -7.71 -2.41 -5.71
CA PHE A 83 -6.96 -1.63 -6.70
C PHE A 83 -5.65 -2.31 -7.10
N MET A 84 -4.89 -2.83 -6.13
CA MET A 84 -3.66 -3.57 -6.44
C MET A 84 -3.95 -4.86 -7.21
N THR A 85 -4.99 -5.59 -6.82
CA THR A 85 -5.43 -6.81 -7.52
C THR A 85 -5.78 -6.51 -8.98
N GLU A 86 -6.57 -5.45 -9.25
CA GLU A 86 -6.95 -5.03 -10.60
C GLU A 86 -5.72 -4.72 -11.47
N LEU A 87 -4.75 -3.96 -10.95
CA LEU A 87 -3.52 -3.65 -11.69
C LEU A 87 -2.68 -4.90 -11.99
N VAL A 88 -2.65 -5.87 -11.08
CA VAL A 88 -1.96 -7.14 -11.32
C VAL A 88 -2.71 -7.98 -12.36
N GLU A 89 -4.04 -8.02 -12.34
CA GLU A 89 -4.86 -8.69 -13.35
C GLU A 89 -4.61 -8.09 -14.74
N GLU A 90 -4.58 -6.76 -14.85
CA GLU A 90 -4.24 -6.08 -16.09
C GLU A 90 -2.81 -6.41 -16.56
N ALA A 91 -1.83 -6.45 -15.64
CA ALA A 91 -0.44 -6.80 -15.96
C ALA A 91 -0.29 -8.24 -16.43
N ILE A 92 -1.06 -9.18 -15.88
CA ILE A 92 -1.14 -10.57 -16.36
C ILE A 92 -1.76 -10.61 -17.77
N ALA A 93 -2.88 -9.90 -17.97
CA ALA A 93 -3.58 -9.85 -19.25
C ALA A 93 -2.71 -9.25 -20.38
N CYS A 94 -1.90 -8.23 -20.06
CA CYS A 94 -0.94 -7.63 -20.99
C CYS A 94 0.33 -8.45 -21.17
N GLY A 95 0.53 -9.52 -20.38
CA GLY A 95 1.72 -10.37 -20.45
C GLY A 95 2.97 -9.78 -19.79
N GLU A 96 2.84 -8.76 -18.97
CA GLU A 96 3.94 -8.19 -18.17
C GLU A 96 4.28 -9.07 -16.96
N ILE A 97 3.30 -9.79 -16.43
CA ILE A 97 3.44 -10.77 -15.34
C ILE A 97 3.08 -12.16 -15.87
N VAL A 98 3.69 -13.21 -15.32
CA VAL A 98 3.42 -14.61 -15.68
C VAL A 98 1.96 -14.98 -15.42
N ALA A 99 1.39 -15.82 -16.32
CA ALA A 99 -0.06 -16.10 -16.31
C ALA A 99 -0.51 -17.16 -15.28
N ASP A 100 0.41 -17.90 -14.69
CA ASP A 100 0.13 -19.03 -13.79
C ASP A 100 0.03 -18.62 -12.31
N ILE A 101 -0.01 -17.30 -12.04
CA ILE A 101 -0.12 -16.76 -10.69
C ILE A 101 -1.46 -16.05 -10.49
N LYS A 102 -2.02 -16.15 -9.29
CA LYS A 102 -3.26 -15.44 -8.94
C LYS A 102 -2.96 -13.99 -8.56
N ALA A 103 -3.64 -13.04 -9.21
CA ALA A 103 -3.46 -11.61 -8.97
C ALA A 103 -3.64 -11.23 -7.49
N THR A 104 -4.66 -11.77 -6.83
CA THR A 104 -4.90 -11.52 -5.40
C THR A 104 -3.75 -12.01 -4.51
N HIS A 105 -3.04 -13.11 -4.89
CA HIS A 105 -1.87 -13.56 -4.13
C HIS A 105 -0.69 -12.61 -4.29
N VAL A 106 -0.49 -12.05 -5.48
CA VAL A 106 0.53 -11.02 -5.73
C VAL A 106 0.21 -9.76 -4.91
N ALA A 107 -1.03 -9.29 -4.97
CA ALA A 107 -1.48 -8.13 -4.20
C ALA A 107 -1.26 -8.33 -2.69
N PHE A 108 -1.67 -9.46 -2.11
CA PHE A 108 -1.43 -9.77 -0.69
C PHE A 108 0.05 -9.84 -0.34
N THR A 109 0.89 -10.38 -1.22
CA THR A 109 2.34 -10.42 -0.95
C THR A 109 2.93 -9.02 -0.93
N MET A 110 2.57 -8.16 -1.88
CA MET A 110 3.02 -6.76 -1.91
C MET A 110 2.52 -5.99 -0.69
N GLU A 111 1.25 -6.12 -0.32
CA GLU A 111 0.69 -5.51 0.87
C GLU A 111 1.37 -6.00 2.14
N GLY A 112 1.70 -7.29 2.21
CA GLY A 112 2.44 -7.87 3.32
C GLY A 112 3.83 -7.25 3.48
N ILE A 113 4.56 -7.06 2.39
CA ILE A 113 5.87 -6.39 2.39
C ILE A 113 5.72 -4.94 2.88
N ILE A 114 4.76 -4.19 2.33
CA ILE A 114 4.49 -2.80 2.69
C ILE A 114 4.08 -2.70 4.15
N MET A 115 3.11 -3.50 4.56
CA MET A 115 2.58 -3.48 5.92
C MET A 115 3.65 -3.86 6.95
N PHE A 116 4.40 -4.93 6.71
CA PHE A 116 5.50 -5.34 7.59
C PHE A 116 6.53 -4.22 7.75
N PHE A 117 6.94 -3.63 6.63
CA PHE A 117 7.88 -2.52 6.65
C PHE A 117 7.40 -1.37 7.54
N PHE A 118 6.16 -0.92 7.38
CA PHE A 118 5.65 0.21 8.14
C PHE A 118 5.37 -0.12 9.62
N LEU A 119 4.84 -1.30 9.91
CA LEU A 119 4.60 -1.73 11.29
C LEU A 119 5.91 -1.92 12.07
N MET A 120 6.96 -2.37 11.39
CA MET A 120 8.25 -2.67 11.98
C MET A 120 9.31 -1.59 11.71
N HIS A 121 8.91 -0.43 11.19
CA HIS A 121 9.80 0.62 10.70
C HIS A 121 10.92 0.98 11.68
N SER A 122 10.59 1.24 12.96
CA SER A 122 11.59 1.57 13.97
C SER A 122 12.63 0.46 14.18
N HIS A 123 12.18 -0.79 14.23
CA HIS A 123 13.06 -1.94 14.38
C HIS A 123 13.91 -2.19 13.12
N ILE A 124 13.32 -2.01 11.94
CA ILE A 124 14.05 -2.14 10.68
C ILE A 124 15.16 -1.09 10.60
N CYS A 125 14.87 0.17 10.97
CA CYS A 125 15.87 1.23 10.99
C CYS A 125 17.00 0.94 11.99
N GLU A 126 16.66 0.47 13.18
CA GLU A 126 17.64 0.14 14.21
C GLU A 126 18.53 -1.05 13.80
N LEU A 127 17.92 -2.18 13.41
CA LEU A 127 18.64 -3.40 13.04
C LEU A 127 19.41 -3.28 11.73
N GLY A 128 18.85 -2.56 10.75
CA GLY A 128 19.47 -2.35 9.45
C GLY A 128 20.55 -1.27 9.44
N ASN A 129 20.67 -0.50 10.54
CA ASN A 129 21.58 0.63 10.64
C ASN A 129 21.49 1.58 9.44
N PHE A 130 20.25 1.83 8.97
CA PHE A 130 20.00 2.67 7.83
C PHE A 130 20.32 4.14 8.17
N LYS A 131 20.98 4.82 7.22
CA LYS A 131 21.08 6.28 7.24
C LYS A 131 19.69 6.88 6.90
N ASN A 132 19.43 8.09 7.38
CA ASN A 132 18.16 8.79 7.18
C ASN A 132 17.68 8.68 5.72
N GLY A 133 16.51 8.09 5.51
CA GLY A 133 15.84 7.92 4.23
C GLY A 133 16.20 6.64 3.45
N ALA A 134 17.28 5.94 3.79
CA ALA A 134 17.71 4.72 3.08
C ALA A 134 16.80 3.51 3.37
N GLU A 135 16.00 3.57 4.42
CA GLU A 135 15.01 2.55 4.74
C GLU A 135 13.91 2.44 3.68
N LEU A 136 13.56 3.53 3.00
CA LEU A 136 12.60 3.49 1.90
C LEU A 136 13.20 2.84 0.65
N ASP A 137 14.48 3.06 0.37
CA ASP A 137 15.17 2.37 -0.72
C ASP A 137 15.11 0.86 -0.52
N TYR A 138 15.23 0.39 0.72
CA TYR A 138 15.04 -1.03 1.05
C TYR A 138 13.64 -1.52 0.68
N LEU A 139 12.57 -0.80 1.07
CA LEU A 139 11.19 -1.16 0.74
C LEU A 139 10.99 -1.23 -0.77
N LEU A 140 11.42 -0.19 -1.48
CA LEU A 140 11.28 -0.11 -2.94
C LEU A 140 12.08 -1.22 -3.64
N GLN A 141 13.29 -1.51 -3.16
CA GLN A 141 14.10 -2.61 -3.68
C GLN A 141 13.43 -3.97 -3.46
N ALA A 142 12.87 -4.22 -2.27
CA ALA A 142 12.18 -5.47 -1.97
C ALA A 142 10.98 -5.69 -2.92
N LEU A 143 10.14 -4.66 -3.09
CA LEU A 143 8.98 -4.72 -3.97
C LEU A 143 9.36 -4.84 -5.45
N ASN A 144 10.35 -4.09 -5.92
CA ASN A 144 10.83 -4.18 -7.29
C ASN A 144 11.47 -5.54 -7.58
N THR A 145 12.22 -6.12 -6.62
CA THR A 145 12.78 -7.47 -6.74
C THR A 145 11.67 -8.51 -6.85
N TYR A 146 10.63 -8.40 -6.02
CA TYR A 146 9.47 -9.28 -6.10
C TYR A 146 8.76 -9.17 -7.45
N LEU A 147 8.43 -7.96 -7.90
CA LEU A 147 7.78 -7.75 -9.20
C LEU A 147 8.64 -8.23 -10.37
N ALA A 148 9.96 -8.01 -10.32
CA ALA A 148 10.87 -8.50 -11.34
C ALA A 148 10.90 -10.04 -11.44
N SER A 149 10.72 -10.73 -10.29
CA SER A 149 10.63 -12.20 -10.27
C SER A 149 9.39 -12.76 -10.98
N LEU A 150 8.33 -11.95 -11.09
CA LEU A 150 7.07 -12.31 -11.73
C LEU A 150 7.00 -11.89 -13.20
N SER A 151 7.91 -11.04 -13.66
CA SER A 151 7.93 -10.55 -15.05
C SER A 151 8.35 -11.67 -15.99
N LYS A 152 7.71 -11.74 -17.17
CA LYS A 152 8.18 -12.62 -18.24
C LYS A 152 9.59 -12.21 -18.67
N LYS A 153 10.47 -13.19 -18.77
CA LYS A 153 11.80 -13.02 -19.37
C LYS A 153 11.69 -12.88 -20.88
#